data_d73a27adc88d1a4b1e8a3592277b2150
#
_entry.id   d73a27adc88d1a4b1e8a3592277b2150
#
_cell.length_a   1.000
_cell.length_b   1.000
_cell.length_c   1.000
_cell.angle_alpha   90.00
_cell.angle_beta   90.00
_cell.angle_gamma   90.00
#
_symmetry.space_group_name_H-M   'P 1'
#
loop_
_entity.id
_entity.type
_entity.pdbx_description
1 polymer ?
#
loop_
_entity_poly.entity_id
_entity_poly.type
_entity_poly.pdbx_seq_one_letter_code
_entity_poly.pdbx_strand_id
1 'polypeptide(L)'
;MGSLRSVVLAGGGTGGHIYPLLAFADALRRHFPEVRITTLGSPKGMENDLIPPAGYDLRVIPAFQLPRSINLNLLRTPDRMYKSAHAAGKILDEVQADVVVGFGGYVSVPAYLAAWRRELPIVIHEVNVPPGVANRMGMKFTKNIAVGFPSQPKAAESLRDARVVGVPLRTAIARMDRAALRPQALQHFGLRPDLPVLFVSGGSSGARTINLAVAAAAKKITHAGIQVLHVQGGRNDPFEVPSDLPVPYVVVPYLSDMQLGYAAADLMLCRGGAITVAETTAIGMPAIYVPYPHSNQEQKRNALPVVESGGGLLVDNAELTPEWIERTVIPLARDPQRLAAMGQAAGAYGRRDGDEALLDFVCEAVGRR
;
A
#
# COMPACT_ATOMS: atom_id res chain seq x y z
N MET A 1 28.00 -11.41 9.12
CA MET A 1 26.55 -11.47 8.92
C MET A 1 26.16 -12.93 8.83
N GLY A 2 25.31 -13.44 9.73
CA GLY A 2 24.79 -14.80 9.62
C GLY A 2 24.05 -14.96 8.29
N SER A 3 24.28 -16.06 7.57
CA SER A 3 23.63 -16.30 6.28
C SER A 3 22.15 -16.58 6.52
N LEU A 4 21.26 -15.67 6.10
CA LEU A 4 19.83 -15.89 6.08
C LEU A 4 19.52 -16.98 5.05
N ARG A 5 18.94 -18.10 5.47
CA ARG A 5 18.70 -19.29 4.61
C ARG A 5 17.22 -19.51 4.30
N SER A 6 16.35 -19.21 5.26
CA SER A 6 14.92 -19.45 5.10
C SER A 6 14.10 -18.39 5.82
N VAL A 7 13.29 -17.65 5.06
CA VAL A 7 12.42 -16.57 5.56
C VAL A 7 10.96 -16.93 5.31
N VAL A 8 10.14 -16.80 6.34
CA VAL A 8 8.70 -16.96 6.22
C VAL A 8 8.03 -15.60 6.31
N LEU A 9 7.27 -15.24 5.27
CA LEU A 9 6.54 -13.98 5.17
C LEU A 9 5.05 -14.22 5.42
N ALA A 10 4.46 -13.48 6.33
CA ALA A 10 3.05 -13.59 6.67
C ALA A 10 2.33 -12.27 6.39
N GLY A 11 1.44 -12.28 5.42
CA GLY A 11 0.65 -11.10 5.05
C GLY A 11 -0.44 -11.47 4.07
N GLY A 12 -1.67 -10.95 4.27
CA GLY A 12 -2.75 -11.33 3.38
C GLY A 12 -4.03 -10.52 3.58
N GLY A 13 -5.05 -10.91 2.82
CA GLY A 13 -6.38 -10.34 2.86
C GLY A 13 -6.57 -9.08 2.00
N THR A 14 -5.58 -8.21 1.91
CA THR A 14 -5.65 -6.97 1.10
C THR A 14 -4.33 -6.67 0.42
N GLY A 15 -4.38 -5.91 -0.70
CA GLY A 15 -3.18 -5.44 -1.38
C GLY A 15 -2.26 -4.60 -0.48
N GLY A 16 -2.80 -3.93 0.54
CA GLY A 16 -2.03 -3.16 1.53
C GLY A 16 -1.02 -3.98 2.33
N HIS A 17 -1.27 -5.28 2.53
CA HIS A 17 -0.34 -6.20 3.19
C HIS A 17 0.52 -6.99 2.18
N ILE A 18 -0.06 -7.30 1.01
CA ILE A 18 0.58 -8.19 0.03
C ILE A 18 1.65 -7.47 -0.79
N TYR A 19 1.40 -6.23 -1.24
CA TYR A 19 2.41 -5.52 -2.04
C TYR A 19 3.70 -5.21 -1.28
N PRO A 20 3.69 -4.74 -0.01
CA PRO A 20 4.92 -4.62 0.77
C PRO A 20 5.63 -5.95 1.03
N LEU A 21 4.86 -7.04 1.24
CA LEU A 21 5.40 -8.38 1.37
C LEU A 21 6.15 -8.80 0.11
N LEU A 22 5.55 -8.62 -1.08
CA LEU A 22 6.18 -8.95 -2.36
C LEU A 22 7.41 -8.09 -2.63
N ALA A 23 7.32 -6.78 -2.36
CA ALA A 23 8.46 -5.87 -2.52
C ALA A 23 9.64 -6.27 -1.62
N PHE A 24 9.37 -6.69 -0.39
CA PHE A 24 10.37 -7.20 0.52
C PHE A 24 10.92 -8.57 0.08
N ALA A 25 10.08 -9.46 -0.45
CA ALA A 25 10.52 -10.73 -1.04
C ALA A 25 11.47 -10.51 -2.22
N ASP A 26 11.21 -9.49 -3.05
CA ASP A 26 12.10 -9.10 -4.14
C ASP A 26 13.46 -8.59 -3.61
N ALA A 27 13.47 -7.82 -2.53
CA ALA A 27 14.71 -7.37 -1.88
C ALA A 27 15.51 -8.56 -1.33
N LEU A 28 14.84 -9.50 -0.64
CA LEU A 28 15.48 -10.74 -0.17
C LEU A 28 16.14 -11.51 -1.32
N ARG A 29 15.43 -11.68 -2.45
CA ARG A 29 15.95 -12.42 -3.61
C ARG A 29 17.13 -11.71 -4.27
N ARG A 30 17.14 -10.36 -4.28
CA ARG A 30 18.27 -9.57 -4.82
C ARG A 30 19.55 -9.73 -4.00
N HIS A 31 19.43 -9.73 -2.67
CA HIS A 31 20.58 -9.74 -1.76
C HIS A 31 21.01 -11.15 -1.34
N PHE A 32 20.07 -12.10 -1.32
CA PHE A 32 20.26 -13.49 -0.94
C PHE A 32 19.62 -14.40 -1.99
N PRO A 33 20.26 -14.61 -3.16
CA PRO A 33 19.68 -15.40 -4.27
C PRO A 33 19.27 -16.81 -3.87
N GLU A 34 20.00 -17.43 -2.91
CA GLU A 34 19.75 -18.79 -2.43
C GLU A 34 18.77 -18.86 -1.25
N VAL A 35 18.25 -17.74 -0.77
CA VAL A 35 17.33 -17.75 0.36
C VAL A 35 16.00 -18.40 -0.03
N ARG A 36 15.55 -19.33 0.78
CA ARG A 36 14.21 -19.89 0.66
C ARG A 36 13.19 -18.88 1.18
N ILE A 37 12.29 -18.44 0.33
CA ILE A 37 11.20 -17.53 0.69
C ILE A 37 9.89 -18.30 0.63
N THR A 38 9.23 -18.42 1.77
CA THR A 38 7.92 -19.07 1.87
C THR A 38 6.91 -18.06 2.38
N THR A 39 5.78 -17.93 1.72
CA THR A 39 4.70 -17.02 2.12
C THR A 39 3.55 -17.80 2.74
N LEU A 40 2.91 -17.23 3.75
CA LEU A 40 1.71 -17.78 4.36
C LEU A 40 0.48 -17.01 3.92
N GLY A 41 -0.55 -17.72 3.50
CA GLY A 41 -1.83 -17.18 3.07
C GLY A 41 -3.02 -17.94 3.61
N SER A 42 -4.21 -17.44 3.32
CA SER A 42 -5.51 -18.06 3.65
C SER A 42 -6.17 -18.64 2.40
N PRO A 43 -7.13 -19.59 2.55
CA PRO A 43 -7.73 -20.29 1.41
C PRO A 43 -8.50 -19.39 0.42
N LYS A 44 -8.89 -18.18 0.84
CA LYS A 44 -9.77 -17.27 0.06
C LYS A 44 -9.27 -15.82 0.04
N GLY A 45 -7.99 -15.58 0.28
CA GLY A 45 -7.42 -14.23 0.26
C GLY A 45 -6.90 -13.83 -1.12
N MET A 46 -6.70 -12.51 -1.33
CA MET A 46 -6.08 -11.96 -2.55
C MET A 46 -4.65 -12.48 -2.77
N GLU A 47 -4.01 -12.99 -1.73
CA GLU A 47 -2.69 -13.61 -1.79
C GLU A 47 -2.62 -14.77 -2.78
N ASN A 48 -3.73 -15.50 -2.98
CA ASN A 48 -3.80 -16.62 -3.93
C ASN A 48 -3.66 -16.15 -5.40
N ASP A 49 -4.12 -14.92 -5.69
CA ASP A 49 -4.08 -14.36 -7.04
C ASP A 49 -2.81 -13.54 -7.30
N LEU A 50 -2.13 -13.06 -6.24
CA LEU A 50 -1.02 -12.13 -6.37
C LEU A 50 0.36 -12.75 -6.11
N ILE A 51 0.47 -13.70 -5.18
CA ILE A 51 1.77 -14.22 -4.76
C ILE A 51 2.34 -15.28 -5.72
N PRO A 52 1.59 -16.31 -6.15
CA PRO A 52 2.12 -17.32 -7.07
C PRO A 52 2.54 -16.74 -8.44
N PRO A 53 1.78 -15.81 -9.06
CA PRO A 53 2.21 -15.17 -10.31
C PRO A 53 3.50 -14.33 -10.15
N ALA A 54 3.79 -13.83 -8.94
CA ALA A 54 5.04 -13.14 -8.63
C ALA A 54 6.25 -14.10 -8.44
N GLY A 55 6.01 -15.42 -8.54
CA GLY A 55 7.07 -16.46 -8.46
C GLY A 55 7.49 -16.82 -7.04
N TYR A 56 6.61 -16.63 -6.04
CA TYR A 56 6.86 -17.01 -4.65
C TYR A 56 6.01 -18.18 -4.21
N ASP A 57 6.59 -19.05 -3.33
CA ASP A 57 5.88 -20.18 -2.72
C ASP A 57 4.81 -19.67 -1.76
N LEU A 58 3.55 -20.07 -2.00
CA LEU A 58 2.42 -19.76 -1.13
C LEU A 58 1.93 -21.03 -0.42
N ARG A 59 2.07 -21.04 0.91
CA ARG A 59 1.58 -22.11 1.77
C ARG A 59 0.32 -21.66 2.50
N VAL A 60 -0.76 -22.36 2.25
CA VAL A 60 -2.08 -22.00 2.80
C VAL A 60 -2.28 -22.61 4.17
N ILE A 61 -2.65 -21.79 5.16
CA ILE A 61 -3.04 -22.21 6.50
C ILE A 61 -4.56 -22.05 6.72
N PRO A 62 -5.19 -22.79 7.63
CA PRO A 62 -6.60 -22.64 7.93
C PRO A 62 -6.94 -21.18 8.26
N ALA A 63 -8.05 -20.66 7.72
CA ALA A 63 -8.45 -19.29 7.93
C ALA A 63 -8.78 -19.02 9.41
N PHE A 64 -8.10 -18.02 9.97
CA PHE A 64 -8.42 -17.46 11.27
C PHE A 64 -8.89 -16.00 11.09
N GLN A 65 -10.15 -15.75 11.43
CA GLN A 65 -10.70 -14.41 11.44
C GLN A 65 -11.27 -14.11 12.82
N LEU A 66 -10.85 -12.98 13.39
CA LEU A 66 -11.46 -12.49 14.62
C LEU A 66 -12.90 -12.08 14.33
N PRO A 67 -13.89 -12.59 15.08
CA PRO A 67 -15.25 -12.13 14.94
C PRO A 67 -15.36 -10.62 15.21
N ARG A 68 -16.06 -9.90 14.36
CA ARG A 68 -16.30 -8.45 14.53
C ARG A 68 -17.40 -8.15 15.54
N SER A 69 -18.15 -9.14 15.96
CA SER A 69 -19.23 -9.06 16.95
C SER A 69 -19.20 -10.24 17.90
N ILE A 70 -19.73 -10.06 19.11
CA ILE A 70 -19.86 -11.14 20.09
C ILE A 70 -21.00 -12.08 19.62
N ASN A 71 -20.60 -13.26 19.12
CA ASN A 71 -21.51 -14.31 18.68
C ASN A 71 -20.96 -15.68 19.03
N LEU A 72 -21.73 -16.75 18.80
CA LEU A 72 -21.32 -18.15 19.08
C LEU A 72 -20.02 -18.57 18.39
N ASN A 73 -19.60 -17.88 17.33
CA ASN A 73 -18.31 -18.13 16.68
C ASN A 73 -17.12 -17.72 17.56
N LEU A 74 -17.33 -16.85 18.55
CA LEU A 74 -16.28 -16.47 19.51
C LEU A 74 -15.83 -17.68 20.34
N LEU A 75 -16.72 -18.60 20.70
CA LEU A 75 -16.40 -19.82 21.43
C LEU A 75 -15.50 -20.80 20.63
N ARG A 76 -15.57 -20.75 19.30
CA ARG A 76 -14.74 -21.57 18.40
C ARG A 76 -13.42 -20.90 18.00
N THR A 77 -13.23 -19.67 18.41
CA THR A 77 -12.04 -18.88 18.06
C THR A 77 -10.74 -19.51 18.59
N PRO A 78 -10.66 -20.02 19.86
CA PRO A 78 -9.44 -20.65 20.37
C PRO A 78 -9.04 -21.90 19.58
N ASP A 79 -9.99 -22.78 19.23
CA ASP A 79 -9.72 -24.00 18.45
C ASP A 79 -9.24 -23.67 17.03
N ARG A 80 -9.88 -22.69 16.37
CA ARG A 80 -9.45 -22.22 15.04
C ARG A 80 -8.05 -21.59 15.08
N MET A 81 -7.76 -20.77 16.07
CA MET A 81 -6.44 -20.21 16.28
C MET A 81 -5.40 -21.30 16.50
N TYR A 82 -5.70 -22.27 17.34
CA TYR A 82 -4.80 -23.40 17.60
C TYR A 82 -4.50 -24.17 16.32
N LYS A 83 -5.53 -24.55 15.55
CA LYS A 83 -5.37 -25.25 14.26
C LYS A 83 -4.54 -24.47 13.26
N SER A 84 -4.80 -23.16 13.16
CA SER A 84 -4.08 -22.27 12.25
C SER A 84 -2.61 -22.10 12.67
N ALA A 85 -2.35 -21.89 13.98
CA ALA A 85 -1.00 -21.76 14.51
C ALA A 85 -0.23 -23.08 14.43
N HIS A 86 -0.91 -24.23 14.62
CA HIS A 86 -0.28 -25.55 14.46
C HIS A 86 0.12 -25.80 13.01
N ALA A 87 -0.76 -25.47 12.04
CA ALA A 87 -0.43 -25.58 10.63
C ALA A 87 0.73 -24.66 10.22
N ALA A 88 0.71 -23.38 10.69
CA ALA A 88 1.83 -22.48 10.48
C ALA A 88 3.12 -23.05 11.06
N GLY A 89 3.05 -23.60 12.28
CA GLY A 89 4.21 -24.20 12.94
C GLY A 89 4.83 -25.39 12.18
N LYS A 90 4.00 -26.25 11.60
CA LYS A 90 4.50 -27.36 10.75
C LYS A 90 5.26 -26.82 9.53
N ILE A 91 4.75 -25.74 8.92
CA ILE A 91 5.42 -25.10 7.79
C ILE A 91 6.76 -24.51 8.23
N LEU A 92 6.81 -23.81 9.39
CA LEU A 92 8.06 -23.27 9.92
C LEU A 92 9.12 -24.34 10.13
N ASP A 93 8.72 -25.50 10.66
CA ASP A 93 9.61 -26.65 10.89
C ASP A 93 10.08 -27.27 9.56
N GLU A 94 9.16 -27.47 8.60
CA GLU A 94 9.44 -28.05 7.29
C GLU A 94 10.43 -27.22 6.48
N VAL A 95 10.27 -25.88 6.52
CA VAL A 95 11.15 -24.97 5.78
C VAL A 95 12.40 -24.57 6.57
N GLN A 96 12.53 -25.00 7.81
CA GLN A 96 13.61 -24.62 8.73
C GLN A 96 13.77 -23.10 8.81
N ALA A 97 12.69 -22.41 9.13
CA ALA A 97 12.63 -20.96 9.12
C ALA A 97 13.64 -20.31 10.07
N ASP A 98 14.43 -19.37 9.59
CA ASP A 98 15.33 -18.55 10.42
C ASP A 98 14.59 -17.37 11.07
N VAL A 99 13.53 -16.86 10.43
CA VAL A 99 12.76 -15.69 10.88
C VAL A 99 11.35 -15.70 10.29
N VAL A 100 10.40 -15.12 11.01
CA VAL A 100 9.07 -14.78 10.51
C VAL A 100 8.94 -13.26 10.39
N VAL A 101 8.60 -12.78 9.19
CA VAL A 101 8.32 -11.37 8.93
C VAL A 101 6.84 -11.19 8.62
N GLY A 102 6.14 -10.43 9.45
CA GLY A 102 4.70 -10.21 9.30
C GLY A 102 4.36 -8.81 8.81
N PHE A 103 3.46 -8.76 7.83
CA PHE A 103 2.97 -7.52 7.22
C PHE A 103 1.52 -7.20 7.62
N GLY A 104 0.91 -8.06 8.45
CA GLY A 104 -0.48 -7.91 8.88
C GLY A 104 -1.45 -8.82 8.13
N GLY A 105 -2.74 -8.65 8.43
CA GLY A 105 -3.77 -9.58 7.97
C GLY A 105 -3.95 -10.79 8.88
N TYR A 106 -5.00 -11.56 8.63
CA TYR A 106 -5.42 -12.62 9.55
C TYR A 106 -4.43 -13.80 9.67
N VAL A 107 -3.59 -14.00 8.66
CA VAL A 107 -2.58 -15.07 8.64
C VAL A 107 -1.36 -14.76 9.52
N SER A 108 -1.11 -13.48 9.80
CA SER A 108 0.06 -13.08 10.57
C SER A 108 -0.02 -13.49 12.05
N VAL A 109 -1.22 -13.44 12.66
CA VAL A 109 -1.38 -13.80 14.08
C VAL A 109 -1.01 -15.26 14.37
N PRO A 110 -1.54 -16.26 13.63
CA PRO A 110 -1.09 -17.65 13.76
C PRO A 110 0.40 -17.85 13.52
N ALA A 111 0.97 -17.12 12.53
CA ALA A 111 2.39 -17.18 12.23
C ALA A 111 3.25 -16.66 13.39
N TYR A 112 2.88 -15.52 14.00
CA TYR A 112 3.55 -14.98 15.17
C TYR A 112 3.51 -15.93 16.36
N LEU A 113 2.33 -16.52 16.65
CA LEU A 113 2.18 -17.48 17.74
C LEU A 113 3.00 -18.75 17.51
N ALA A 114 3.06 -19.25 16.26
CA ALA A 114 3.85 -20.41 15.90
C ALA A 114 5.35 -20.15 16.01
N ALA A 115 5.81 -18.98 15.58
CA ALA A 115 7.20 -18.54 15.67
C ALA A 115 7.63 -18.35 17.14
N TRP A 116 6.80 -17.64 17.93
CA TRP A 116 7.07 -17.44 19.36
C TRP A 116 7.24 -18.74 20.13
N ARG A 117 6.39 -19.75 19.88
CA ARG A 117 6.51 -21.07 20.51
C ARG A 117 7.77 -21.83 20.12
N ARG A 118 8.43 -21.46 19.03
CA ARG A 118 9.67 -22.03 18.51
C ARG A 118 10.89 -21.16 18.81
N GLU A 119 10.68 -20.08 19.55
CA GLU A 119 11.73 -19.10 19.84
C GLU A 119 12.37 -18.52 18.58
N LEU A 120 11.67 -18.55 17.44
CA LEU A 120 12.12 -17.92 16.20
C LEU A 120 12.02 -16.39 16.29
N PRO A 121 12.96 -15.65 15.71
CA PRO A 121 12.86 -14.21 15.55
C PRO A 121 11.56 -13.83 14.81
N ILE A 122 10.87 -12.81 15.32
CA ILE A 122 9.69 -12.25 14.71
C ILE A 122 9.99 -10.77 14.40
N VAL A 123 9.79 -10.36 13.16
CA VAL A 123 9.81 -8.95 12.75
C VAL A 123 8.42 -8.58 12.27
N ILE A 124 7.90 -7.45 12.73
CA ILE A 124 6.60 -6.92 12.30
C ILE A 124 6.85 -5.66 11.50
N HIS A 125 6.34 -5.61 10.28
CA HIS A 125 6.25 -4.39 9.49
C HIS A 125 4.80 -3.87 9.50
N GLU A 126 4.60 -2.64 10.00
CA GLU A 126 3.28 -1.99 10.05
C GLU A 126 3.23 -0.80 9.12
N VAL A 127 2.32 -0.84 8.17
CA VAL A 127 2.16 0.22 7.17
C VAL A 127 1.21 1.34 7.59
N ASN A 128 0.31 1.08 8.55
CA ASN A 128 -0.76 2.00 8.91
C ASN A 128 -0.49 2.73 10.23
N VAL A 129 -1.10 3.89 10.37
CA VAL A 129 -1.20 4.63 11.63
C VAL A 129 -2.67 4.85 11.97
N PRO A 130 -3.23 4.21 12.99
CA PRO A 130 -2.66 3.30 13.99
C PRO A 130 -2.44 1.86 13.47
N PRO A 131 -1.70 1.03 14.21
CA PRO A 131 -1.44 -0.35 13.83
C PRO A 131 -2.70 -1.19 13.69
N GLY A 132 -2.69 -2.08 12.70
CA GLY A 132 -3.73 -3.08 12.50
C GLY A 132 -3.86 -4.07 13.66
N VAL A 133 -5.05 -4.66 13.83
CA VAL A 133 -5.33 -5.58 14.95
C VAL A 133 -4.36 -6.76 15.00
N ALA A 134 -4.05 -7.36 13.85
CA ALA A 134 -3.12 -8.49 13.78
C ALA A 134 -1.72 -8.12 14.27
N ASN A 135 -1.18 -7.00 13.82
CA ASN A 135 0.13 -6.53 14.23
C ASN A 135 0.15 -6.11 15.71
N ARG A 136 -0.91 -5.46 16.23
CA ARG A 136 -1.03 -5.17 17.67
C ARG A 136 -0.99 -6.44 18.53
N MET A 137 -1.58 -7.54 18.05
CA MET A 137 -1.47 -8.82 18.75
C MET A 137 -0.04 -9.38 18.67
N GLY A 138 0.59 -9.28 17.50
CA GLY A 138 1.97 -9.73 17.27
C GLY A 138 3.01 -8.98 18.10
N MET A 139 2.81 -7.68 18.35
CA MET A 139 3.68 -6.83 19.19
C MET A 139 3.81 -7.34 20.65
N LYS A 140 2.95 -8.26 21.09
CA LYS A 140 3.09 -8.93 22.38
C LYS A 140 4.18 -10.01 22.38
N PHE A 141 4.62 -10.47 21.22
CA PHE A 141 5.57 -11.57 21.05
C PHE A 141 6.96 -11.09 20.62
N THR A 142 7.12 -9.82 20.22
CA THR A 142 8.39 -9.28 19.75
C THR A 142 8.51 -7.78 20.01
N LYS A 143 9.76 -7.32 20.12
CA LYS A 143 10.12 -5.89 20.12
C LYS A 143 10.67 -5.43 18.77
N ASN A 144 10.87 -6.34 17.79
CA ASN A 144 11.37 -6.00 16.48
C ASN A 144 10.22 -5.47 15.62
N ILE A 145 9.92 -4.18 15.78
CA ILE A 145 8.81 -3.51 15.12
C ILE A 145 9.36 -2.46 14.16
N ALA A 146 9.06 -2.62 12.89
CA ALA A 146 9.33 -1.68 11.81
C ALA A 146 8.02 -0.99 11.39
N VAL A 147 8.08 0.30 11.11
CA VAL A 147 6.92 1.09 10.68
C VAL A 147 7.18 1.80 9.36
N GLY A 148 6.14 1.90 8.54
CA GLY A 148 6.21 2.58 7.25
C GLY A 148 6.31 4.09 7.36
N PHE A 149 5.73 4.68 8.40
CA PHE A 149 5.69 6.12 8.62
C PHE A 149 6.12 6.47 10.04
N PRO A 150 6.68 7.67 10.27
CA PRO A 150 6.95 8.16 11.61
C PRO A 150 5.71 8.11 12.50
N SER A 151 5.87 7.67 13.74
CA SER A 151 4.79 7.68 14.72
C SER A 151 4.35 9.11 15.01
N GLN A 152 3.05 9.36 14.98
CA GLN A 152 2.51 10.61 15.50
C GLN A 152 2.68 10.67 17.03
N PRO A 153 2.78 11.86 17.64
CA PRO A 153 3.01 12.03 19.08
C PRO A 153 2.01 11.28 20.00
N LYS A 154 0.84 10.94 19.47
CA LYS A 154 -0.21 10.16 20.16
C LYS A 154 -0.24 8.68 19.74
N ALA A 155 0.83 8.18 19.09
CA ALA A 155 0.89 6.76 18.71
C ALA A 155 0.88 5.87 19.97
N ALA A 156 0.39 4.65 19.77
CA ALA A 156 0.34 3.66 20.84
C ALA A 156 1.73 3.47 21.47
N GLU A 157 1.78 3.31 22.78
CA GLU A 157 3.03 3.09 23.55
C GLU A 157 3.86 1.94 22.96
N SER A 158 3.18 0.93 22.36
CA SER A 158 3.80 -0.19 21.64
C SER A 158 4.62 0.19 20.39
N LEU A 159 4.51 1.43 19.90
CA LEU A 159 5.28 1.93 18.75
C LEU A 159 6.39 2.91 19.14
N ARG A 160 6.57 3.17 20.44
CA ARG A 160 7.56 4.16 20.91
C ARG A 160 8.98 3.82 20.47
N ASP A 161 9.33 2.52 20.48
CA ASP A 161 10.65 2.00 20.11
C ASP A 161 10.66 1.41 18.68
N ALA A 162 9.60 1.60 17.90
CA ALA A 162 9.54 1.10 16.54
C ALA A 162 10.51 1.85 15.61
N ARG A 163 11.22 1.11 14.77
CA ARG A 163 12.11 1.69 13.76
C ARG A 163 11.31 2.15 12.53
N VAL A 164 11.50 3.38 12.13
CA VAL A 164 10.95 3.90 10.86
C VAL A 164 11.84 3.42 9.72
N VAL A 165 11.36 2.44 8.96
CA VAL A 165 12.07 1.88 7.81
C VAL A 165 11.50 2.35 6.47
N GLY A 166 10.29 2.92 6.48
CA GLY A 166 9.53 3.19 5.26
C GLY A 166 8.66 1.98 4.85
N VAL A 167 7.93 2.15 3.77
CA VAL A 167 7.10 1.07 3.20
C VAL A 167 7.87 0.42 2.07
N PRO A 168 8.08 -0.91 2.08
CA PRO A 168 8.61 -1.62 0.92
C PRO A 168 7.72 -1.38 -0.30
N LEU A 169 8.28 -0.77 -1.34
CA LEU A 169 7.61 -0.44 -2.57
C LEU A 169 8.03 -1.36 -3.71
N ARG A 170 7.11 -1.65 -4.62
CA ARG A 170 7.42 -2.39 -5.84
C ARG A 170 8.62 -1.77 -6.56
N THR A 171 9.56 -2.59 -7.00
CA THR A 171 10.82 -2.14 -7.64
C THR A 171 10.55 -1.17 -8.81
N ALA A 172 9.49 -1.44 -9.60
CA ALA A 172 9.08 -0.59 -10.71
C ALA A 172 8.69 0.84 -10.29
N ILE A 173 8.31 1.06 -9.02
CA ILE A 173 7.99 2.37 -8.47
C ILE A 173 9.18 2.94 -7.69
N ALA A 174 9.78 2.15 -6.81
CA ALA A 174 10.91 2.57 -5.98
C ALA A 174 12.10 3.09 -6.80
N ARG A 175 12.37 2.44 -7.95
CA ARG A 175 13.49 2.76 -8.85
C ARG A 175 13.08 3.54 -10.10
N MET A 176 11.83 4.00 -10.18
CA MET A 176 11.33 4.71 -11.35
C MET A 176 12.05 6.05 -11.55
N ASP A 177 12.55 6.26 -12.77
CA ASP A 177 12.81 7.59 -13.30
C ASP A 177 11.54 8.06 -14.01
N ARG A 178 10.82 8.94 -13.33
CA ARG A 178 9.53 9.43 -13.79
C ARG A 178 9.65 10.25 -15.08
N ALA A 179 10.70 11.05 -15.20
CA ALA A 179 10.93 11.89 -16.36
C ALA A 179 11.28 11.05 -17.60
N ALA A 180 12.14 10.05 -17.44
CA ALA A 180 12.52 9.13 -18.52
C ALA A 180 11.34 8.26 -19.00
N LEU A 181 10.44 7.86 -18.08
CA LEU A 181 9.30 6.99 -18.39
C LEU A 181 8.09 7.76 -18.98
N ARG A 182 7.99 9.10 -18.76
CA ARG A 182 6.84 9.91 -19.14
C ARG A 182 6.47 9.84 -20.64
N PRO A 183 7.39 9.94 -21.60
CA PRO A 183 7.02 9.87 -23.04
C PRO A 183 6.34 8.55 -23.39
N GLN A 184 6.88 7.43 -22.91
CA GLN A 184 6.28 6.11 -23.11
C GLN A 184 4.90 6.00 -22.44
N ALA A 185 4.75 6.53 -21.24
CA ALA A 185 3.49 6.50 -20.50
C ALA A 185 2.40 7.32 -21.21
N LEU A 186 2.73 8.53 -21.67
CA LEU A 186 1.79 9.36 -22.44
C LEU A 186 1.36 8.67 -23.74
N GLN A 187 2.30 8.09 -24.47
CA GLN A 187 2.01 7.33 -25.69
C GLN A 187 1.10 6.12 -25.39
N HIS A 188 1.39 5.38 -24.32
CA HIS A 188 0.62 4.19 -23.92
C HIS A 188 -0.86 4.51 -23.68
N PHE A 189 -1.15 5.67 -23.06
CA PHE A 189 -2.51 6.09 -22.76
C PHE A 189 -3.12 7.01 -23.84
N GLY A 190 -2.41 7.34 -24.91
CA GLY A 190 -2.89 8.27 -25.94
C GLY A 190 -3.05 9.70 -25.41
N LEU A 191 -2.21 10.12 -24.47
CA LEU A 191 -2.21 11.45 -23.88
C LEU A 191 -1.23 12.38 -24.60
N ARG A 192 -1.52 13.68 -24.60
CA ARG A 192 -0.72 14.72 -25.24
C ARG A 192 0.39 15.21 -24.32
N PRO A 193 1.61 15.44 -24.82
CA PRO A 193 2.75 15.88 -24.00
C PRO A 193 2.68 17.34 -23.55
N ASP A 194 1.89 18.17 -24.25
CA ASP A 194 1.77 19.62 -24.06
C ASP A 194 0.71 20.04 -23.03
N LEU A 195 -0.05 19.07 -22.49
CA LEU A 195 -1.15 19.35 -21.55
C LEU A 195 -0.94 18.63 -20.21
N PRO A 196 -1.38 19.24 -19.09
CA PRO A 196 -1.33 18.60 -17.79
C PRO A 196 -2.24 17.38 -17.71
N VAL A 197 -1.85 16.38 -16.92
CA VAL A 197 -2.56 15.12 -16.72
C VAL A 197 -2.98 14.99 -15.26
N LEU A 198 -4.29 14.89 -15.03
CA LEU A 198 -4.88 14.48 -13.77
C LEU A 198 -5.02 12.96 -13.74
N PHE A 199 -4.31 12.28 -12.85
CA PHE A 199 -4.43 10.85 -12.62
C PHE A 199 -5.41 10.58 -11.49
N VAL A 200 -6.47 9.82 -11.74
CA VAL A 200 -7.52 9.50 -10.78
C VAL A 200 -7.52 8.03 -10.47
N SER A 201 -7.40 7.67 -9.19
CA SER A 201 -7.45 6.27 -8.75
C SER A 201 -8.03 6.12 -7.34
N GLY A 202 -9.06 5.30 -7.23
CA GLY A 202 -9.65 4.89 -5.96
C GLY A 202 -8.96 3.71 -5.28
N GLY A 203 -7.83 3.22 -5.84
CA GLY A 203 -7.16 1.97 -5.46
C GLY A 203 -7.75 0.75 -6.20
N SER A 204 -7.29 -0.46 -5.87
CA SER A 204 -7.63 -1.71 -6.58
C SER A 204 -9.14 -2.00 -6.64
N SER A 205 -9.87 -1.67 -5.59
CA SER A 205 -11.33 -1.83 -5.56
C SER A 205 -12.08 -0.67 -6.22
N GLY A 206 -11.39 0.46 -6.47
CA GLY A 206 -11.98 1.70 -6.93
C GLY A 206 -12.70 2.49 -5.82
N ALA A 207 -13.20 3.68 -6.17
CA ALA A 207 -13.90 4.57 -5.24
C ALA A 207 -15.06 5.26 -5.94
N ARG A 208 -16.28 4.74 -5.77
CA ARG A 208 -17.48 5.24 -6.45
C ARG A 208 -17.67 6.76 -6.32
N THR A 209 -17.47 7.33 -5.12
CA THR A 209 -17.59 8.78 -4.90
C THR A 209 -16.59 9.56 -5.76
N ILE A 210 -15.33 9.13 -5.81
CA ILE A 210 -14.30 9.76 -6.63
C ILE A 210 -14.69 9.63 -8.10
N ASN A 211 -15.03 8.43 -8.54
CA ASN A 211 -15.38 8.17 -9.94
C ASN A 211 -16.52 9.07 -10.42
N LEU A 212 -17.60 9.14 -9.66
CA LEU A 212 -18.77 9.95 -10.04
C LEU A 212 -18.51 11.45 -9.98
N ALA A 213 -17.79 11.95 -8.97
CA ALA A 213 -17.49 13.38 -8.85
C ALA A 213 -16.59 13.86 -10.00
N VAL A 214 -15.56 13.08 -10.37
CA VAL A 214 -14.65 13.44 -11.46
C VAL A 214 -15.34 13.30 -12.82
N ALA A 215 -16.14 12.26 -13.04
CA ALA A 215 -16.92 12.11 -14.27
C ALA A 215 -17.92 13.26 -14.47
N ALA A 216 -18.61 13.67 -13.43
CA ALA A 216 -19.53 14.81 -13.49
C ALA A 216 -18.81 16.14 -13.78
N ALA A 217 -17.54 16.29 -13.37
CA ALA A 217 -16.72 17.47 -13.66
C ALA A 217 -15.97 17.37 -15.01
N ALA A 218 -16.09 16.27 -15.77
CA ALA A 218 -15.26 15.96 -16.93
C ALA A 218 -15.23 17.09 -17.96
N LYS A 219 -16.38 17.66 -18.32
CA LYS A 219 -16.45 18.80 -19.28
C LYS A 219 -15.66 20.01 -18.77
N LYS A 220 -15.79 20.38 -17.50
CA LYS A 220 -15.09 21.54 -16.93
C LYS A 220 -13.57 21.29 -16.87
N ILE A 221 -13.14 20.09 -16.47
CA ILE A 221 -11.72 19.71 -16.42
C ILE A 221 -11.11 19.79 -17.83
N THR A 222 -11.76 19.16 -18.81
CA THR A 222 -11.21 19.06 -20.17
C THR A 222 -11.28 20.40 -20.93
N HIS A 223 -12.29 21.24 -20.73
CA HIS A 223 -12.32 22.61 -21.27
C HIS A 223 -11.24 23.50 -20.66
N ALA A 224 -10.77 23.21 -19.45
CA ALA A 224 -9.61 23.88 -18.86
C ALA A 224 -8.25 23.39 -19.42
N GLY A 225 -8.26 22.48 -20.41
CA GLY A 225 -7.07 21.92 -21.04
C GLY A 225 -6.37 20.86 -20.20
N ILE A 226 -7.06 20.22 -19.26
CA ILE A 226 -6.51 19.17 -18.41
C ILE A 226 -6.98 17.81 -18.91
N GLN A 227 -6.04 16.94 -19.23
CA GLN A 227 -6.31 15.54 -19.59
C GLN A 227 -6.56 14.70 -18.34
N VAL A 228 -7.33 13.63 -18.47
CA VAL A 228 -7.63 12.74 -17.35
C VAL A 228 -7.26 11.30 -17.69
N LEU A 229 -6.46 10.68 -16.82
CA LEU A 229 -6.30 9.23 -16.77
C LEU A 229 -7.06 8.71 -15.55
N HIS A 230 -8.14 7.97 -15.76
CA HIS A 230 -9.06 7.55 -14.71
C HIS A 230 -9.10 6.03 -14.56
N VAL A 231 -8.56 5.51 -13.45
CA VAL A 231 -8.67 4.09 -13.09
C VAL A 231 -9.97 3.88 -12.32
N GLN A 232 -10.92 3.18 -12.94
CA GLN A 232 -12.25 2.90 -12.40
C GLN A 232 -12.20 2.05 -11.13
N GLY A 233 -11.36 1.01 -11.14
CA GLY A 233 -11.26 -0.01 -10.08
C GLY A 233 -12.20 -1.19 -10.30
N GLY A 234 -11.71 -2.39 -10.00
CA GLY A 234 -12.34 -3.66 -10.41
C GLY A 234 -13.68 -4.02 -9.74
N ARG A 235 -14.15 -3.24 -8.76
CA ARG A 235 -15.41 -3.49 -8.05
C ARG A 235 -16.46 -2.40 -8.24
N ASN A 236 -16.22 -1.46 -9.14
CA ASN A 236 -17.17 -0.40 -9.44
C ASN A 236 -17.84 -0.65 -10.79
N ASP A 237 -19.15 -0.33 -10.85
CA ASP A 237 -19.87 -0.28 -12.10
C ASP A 237 -19.24 0.77 -13.04
N PRO A 238 -19.31 0.57 -14.35
CA PRO A 238 -18.95 1.59 -15.31
C PRO A 238 -19.68 2.91 -15.06
N PHE A 239 -19.01 4.02 -15.31
CA PHE A 239 -19.60 5.34 -15.28
C PHE A 239 -19.46 6.00 -16.65
N GLU A 240 -20.42 6.84 -16.97
CA GLU A 240 -20.43 7.53 -18.27
C GLU A 240 -19.56 8.79 -18.23
N VAL A 241 -18.81 8.98 -19.30
CA VAL A 241 -18.05 10.19 -19.58
C VAL A 241 -18.54 10.74 -20.92
N PRO A 242 -18.79 12.04 -21.05
CA PRO A 242 -19.19 12.63 -22.32
C PRO A 242 -18.19 12.30 -23.43
N SER A 243 -18.69 12.04 -24.65
CA SER A 243 -17.85 11.71 -25.80
C SER A 243 -17.28 12.95 -26.52
N ASP A 244 -17.86 14.14 -26.29
CA ASP A 244 -17.57 15.41 -26.94
C ASP A 244 -16.57 16.27 -26.15
N LEU A 245 -15.50 15.62 -25.61
CA LEU A 245 -14.50 16.33 -24.80
C LEU A 245 -13.37 16.90 -25.65
N PRO A 246 -12.88 18.12 -25.37
CA PRO A 246 -11.88 18.80 -26.21
C PRO A 246 -10.46 18.24 -26.05
N VAL A 247 -10.17 17.54 -24.94
CA VAL A 247 -8.89 16.88 -24.69
C VAL A 247 -9.12 15.46 -24.12
N PRO A 248 -8.13 14.55 -24.17
CA PRO A 248 -8.30 13.17 -23.76
C PRO A 248 -8.82 12.99 -22.33
N TYR A 249 -9.82 12.13 -22.20
CA TYR A 249 -10.27 11.54 -20.92
C TYR A 249 -10.28 10.03 -21.08
N VAL A 250 -9.25 9.38 -20.53
CA VAL A 250 -9.00 7.95 -20.69
C VAL A 250 -9.47 7.21 -19.45
N VAL A 251 -10.45 6.31 -19.60
CA VAL A 251 -10.92 5.44 -18.53
C VAL A 251 -10.32 4.05 -18.73
N VAL A 252 -9.66 3.53 -17.69
CA VAL A 252 -9.17 2.16 -17.65
C VAL A 252 -9.83 1.40 -16.50
N PRO A 253 -10.34 0.18 -16.73
CA PRO A 253 -11.01 -0.59 -15.68
C PRO A 253 -10.08 -0.91 -14.50
N TYR A 254 -8.85 -1.29 -14.81
CA TYR A 254 -7.79 -1.62 -13.85
C TYR A 254 -6.43 -1.30 -14.44
N LEU A 255 -5.49 -0.89 -13.61
CA LEU A 255 -4.12 -0.58 -14.01
C LEU A 255 -3.14 -1.41 -13.17
N SER A 256 -2.52 -2.43 -13.79
CA SER A 256 -1.46 -3.23 -13.18
C SER A 256 -0.14 -2.46 -13.10
N ASP A 257 0.18 -1.77 -14.19
CA ASP A 257 1.39 -1.01 -14.38
C ASP A 257 1.26 0.43 -13.85
N MET A 258 1.04 0.54 -12.52
CA MET A 258 0.85 1.83 -11.85
C MET A 258 1.97 2.82 -12.12
N GLN A 259 3.22 2.35 -12.36
CA GLN A 259 4.35 3.19 -12.72
C GLN A 259 4.09 4.01 -14.00
N LEU A 260 3.35 3.47 -14.98
CA LEU A 260 2.97 4.24 -16.17
C LEU A 260 1.96 5.35 -15.82
N GLY A 261 0.97 5.05 -14.97
CA GLY A 261 0.03 6.06 -14.49
C GLY A 261 0.73 7.20 -13.75
N TYR A 262 1.65 6.86 -12.85
CA TYR A 262 2.46 7.83 -12.12
C TYR A 262 3.39 8.63 -13.04
N ALA A 263 3.98 8.01 -14.05
CA ALA A 263 4.85 8.70 -15.00
C ALA A 263 4.10 9.69 -15.89
N ALA A 264 2.88 9.34 -16.31
CA ALA A 264 2.05 10.22 -17.14
C ALA A 264 1.52 11.44 -16.38
N ALA A 265 1.30 11.33 -15.05
CA ALA A 265 0.54 12.29 -14.27
C ALA A 265 1.33 13.54 -13.84
N ASP A 266 0.66 14.66 -13.67
CA ASP A 266 1.18 15.88 -13.04
C ASP A 266 0.56 16.09 -11.65
N LEU A 267 -0.68 15.66 -11.47
CA LEU A 267 -1.43 15.69 -10.20
C LEU A 267 -2.20 14.37 -10.04
N MET A 268 -2.23 13.83 -8.84
CA MET A 268 -3.05 12.66 -8.54
C MET A 268 -4.22 12.99 -7.62
N LEU A 269 -5.40 12.43 -7.90
CA LEU A 269 -6.56 12.42 -7.00
C LEU A 269 -6.87 10.99 -6.60
N CYS A 270 -6.74 10.66 -5.30
CA CYS A 270 -6.74 9.28 -4.86
C CYS A 270 -7.25 9.08 -3.43
N ARG A 271 -7.41 7.82 -3.03
CA ARG A 271 -7.62 7.46 -1.61
C ARG A 271 -6.32 7.61 -0.80
N GLY A 272 -6.44 7.87 0.52
CA GLY A 272 -5.33 7.97 1.47
C GLY A 272 -4.84 6.62 2.03
N GLY A 273 -4.86 5.55 1.23
CA GLY A 273 -4.31 4.26 1.65
C GLY A 273 -2.80 4.33 1.87
N ALA A 274 -2.27 3.63 2.87
CA ALA A 274 -0.85 3.70 3.25
C ALA A 274 0.11 3.47 2.06
N ILE A 275 -0.18 2.48 1.21
CA ILE A 275 0.63 2.20 0.02
C ILE A 275 0.57 3.36 -0.97
N THR A 276 -0.62 3.91 -1.24
CA THR A 276 -0.76 5.04 -2.16
C THR A 276 -0.01 6.26 -1.64
N VAL A 277 -0.11 6.56 -0.35
CA VAL A 277 0.65 7.66 0.29
C VAL A 277 2.14 7.42 0.17
N ALA A 278 2.61 6.20 0.45
CA ALA A 278 4.03 5.84 0.33
C ALA A 278 4.53 5.94 -1.12
N GLU A 279 3.76 5.45 -2.09
CA GLU A 279 4.12 5.52 -3.51
C GLU A 279 4.17 6.97 -4.01
N THR A 280 3.13 7.77 -3.74
CA THR A 280 3.07 9.17 -4.19
C THR A 280 4.19 10.00 -3.58
N THR A 281 4.47 9.82 -2.30
CA THR A 281 5.56 10.56 -1.63
C THR A 281 6.93 10.11 -2.11
N ALA A 282 7.17 8.81 -2.25
CA ALA A 282 8.45 8.29 -2.73
C ALA A 282 8.85 8.84 -4.10
N ILE A 283 7.88 9.09 -4.98
CA ILE A 283 8.14 9.61 -6.35
C ILE A 283 7.95 11.12 -6.46
N GLY A 284 7.65 11.82 -5.37
CA GLY A 284 7.40 13.26 -5.38
C GLY A 284 6.17 13.64 -6.20
N MET A 285 5.09 12.85 -6.15
CA MET A 285 3.83 13.11 -6.86
C MET A 285 2.93 14.02 -6.02
N PRO A 286 2.58 15.22 -6.51
CA PRO A 286 1.54 16.03 -5.88
C PRO A 286 0.22 15.27 -5.83
N ALA A 287 -0.41 15.18 -4.66
CA ALA A 287 -1.62 14.39 -4.53
C ALA A 287 -2.74 15.10 -3.75
N ILE A 288 -3.96 14.81 -4.16
CA ILE A 288 -5.18 15.16 -3.43
C ILE A 288 -5.74 13.87 -2.84
N TYR A 289 -5.70 13.76 -1.52
CA TYR A 289 -6.16 12.60 -0.80
C TYR A 289 -7.63 12.75 -0.39
N VAL A 290 -8.42 11.74 -0.74
CA VAL A 290 -9.85 11.61 -0.38
C VAL A 290 -10.00 10.38 0.50
N PRO A 291 -9.86 10.49 1.82
CA PRO A 291 -9.91 9.35 2.73
C PRO A 291 -11.26 8.60 2.67
N TYR A 292 -11.21 7.28 2.79
CA TYR A 292 -12.43 6.48 2.90
C TYR A 292 -13.12 6.72 4.25
N PRO A 293 -14.42 7.08 4.29
CA PRO A 293 -15.06 7.62 5.48
C PRO A 293 -15.29 6.60 6.60
N HIS A 294 -15.27 5.29 6.30
CA HIS A 294 -15.64 4.24 7.25
C HIS A 294 -14.48 3.49 7.88
N SER A 295 -13.25 3.86 7.63
CA SER A 295 -12.05 3.17 8.11
C SER A 295 -11.43 3.89 9.31
N ASN A 296 -12.00 3.88 10.48
CA ASN A 296 -11.41 4.42 11.74
C ASN A 296 -10.48 5.64 11.54
N GLN A 297 -10.70 6.44 10.49
CA GLN A 297 -9.87 7.55 10.01
C GLN A 297 -8.41 7.17 9.63
N GLU A 298 -8.14 5.88 9.42
CA GLU A 298 -6.80 5.37 9.09
C GLU A 298 -6.22 6.07 7.86
N GLN A 299 -7.00 6.16 6.76
CA GLN A 299 -6.54 6.80 5.53
C GLN A 299 -6.28 8.31 5.71
N LYS A 300 -7.06 8.99 6.54
CA LYS A 300 -6.82 10.40 6.89
C LYS A 300 -5.50 10.54 7.65
N ARG A 301 -5.25 9.66 8.62
CA ARG A 301 -4.01 9.67 9.41
C ARG A 301 -2.77 9.34 8.59
N ASN A 302 -2.89 8.46 7.60
CA ASN A 302 -1.78 8.16 6.69
C ASN A 302 -1.41 9.38 5.83
N ALA A 303 -2.40 10.13 5.33
CA ALA A 303 -2.19 11.27 4.44
C ALA A 303 -1.82 12.58 5.18
N LEU A 304 -2.30 12.76 6.41
CA LEU A 304 -2.21 14.04 7.14
C LEU A 304 -0.78 14.58 7.25
N PRO A 305 0.27 13.80 7.60
CA PRO A 305 1.63 14.31 7.69
C PRO A 305 2.17 14.87 6.38
N VAL A 306 1.81 14.26 5.25
CA VAL A 306 2.20 14.74 3.91
C VAL A 306 1.48 16.05 3.58
N VAL A 307 0.21 16.15 3.95
CA VAL A 307 -0.58 17.37 3.76
C VAL A 307 -0.03 18.50 4.61
N GLU A 308 0.30 18.25 5.88
CA GLU A 308 0.91 19.21 6.79
C GLU A 308 2.30 19.67 6.34
N SER A 309 3.05 18.82 5.64
CA SER A 309 4.33 19.20 5.03
C SER A 309 4.19 19.99 3.71
N GLY A 310 2.97 20.17 3.21
CA GLY A 310 2.70 20.84 1.94
C GLY A 310 2.80 19.94 0.72
N GLY A 311 3.01 18.63 0.89
CA GLY A 311 3.16 17.65 -0.20
C GLY A 311 1.84 17.16 -0.80
N GLY A 312 0.69 17.59 -0.27
CA GLY A 312 -0.62 17.19 -0.76
C GLY A 312 -1.76 18.06 -0.24
N LEU A 313 -2.95 17.78 -0.72
CA LEU A 313 -4.21 18.31 -0.18
C LEU A 313 -5.05 17.14 0.36
N LEU A 314 -5.93 17.45 1.31
CA LEU A 314 -6.90 16.51 1.83
C LEU A 314 -8.30 17.10 1.70
N VAL A 315 -9.24 16.30 1.23
CA VAL A 315 -10.67 16.62 1.16
C VAL A 315 -11.48 15.47 1.73
N ASP A 316 -12.45 15.77 2.56
CA ASP A 316 -13.33 14.74 3.10
C ASP A 316 -14.24 14.18 1.97
N ASN A 317 -14.53 12.88 2.04
CA ASN A 317 -15.25 12.18 0.95
C ASN A 317 -16.61 12.81 0.60
N ALA A 318 -17.30 13.41 1.57
CA ALA A 318 -18.59 14.07 1.36
C ALA A 318 -18.45 15.46 0.70
N GLU A 319 -17.28 16.09 0.80
CA GLU A 319 -16.99 17.43 0.26
C GLU A 319 -16.49 17.37 -1.19
N LEU A 320 -16.09 16.18 -1.68
CA LEU A 320 -15.64 16.00 -3.04
C LEU A 320 -16.83 16.07 -4.01
N THR A 321 -17.14 17.28 -4.46
CA THR A 321 -18.19 17.56 -5.45
C THR A 321 -17.60 18.07 -6.77
N PRO A 322 -18.36 18.09 -7.88
CA PRO A 322 -17.91 18.69 -9.14
C PRO A 322 -17.51 20.16 -8.97
N GLU A 323 -18.20 20.91 -8.10
CA GLU A 323 -17.90 22.32 -7.80
C GLU A 323 -16.60 22.46 -7.01
N TRP A 324 -16.33 21.54 -6.10
CA TRP A 324 -15.05 21.50 -5.38
C TRP A 324 -13.89 21.21 -6.35
N ILE A 325 -14.08 20.28 -7.29
CA ILE A 325 -13.10 19.97 -8.33
C ILE A 325 -12.83 21.20 -9.20
N GLU A 326 -13.88 21.88 -9.65
CA GLU A 326 -13.75 23.12 -10.44
C GLU A 326 -12.94 24.18 -9.70
N ARG A 327 -13.27 24.42 -8.44
CA ARG A 327 -12.67 25.48 -7.63
C ARG A 327 -11.26 25.15 -7.14
N THR A 328 -10.92 23.87 -6.97
CA THR A 328 -9.67 23.45 -6.32
C THR A 328 -8.75 22.67 -7.27
N VAL A 329 -9.25 21.63 -7.93
CA VAL A 329 -8.42 20.75 -8.77
C VAL A 329 -7.98 21.44 -10.06
N ILE A 330 -8.90 22.14 -10.72
CA ILE A 330 -8.61 22.78 -12.01
C ILE A 330 -7.53 23.87 -11.88
N PRO A 331 -7.62 24.85 -10.95
CA PRO A 331 -6.56 25.82 -10.77
C PRO A 331 -5.22 25.17 -10.38
N LEU A 332 -5.25 24.18 -9.48
CA LEU A 332 -4.04 23.50 -9.04
C LEU A 332 -3.33 22.75 -10.18
N ALA A 333 -4.07 21.99 -10.99
CA ALA A 333 -3.51 21.24 -12.11
C ALA A 333 -2.88 22.14 -13.21
N ARG A 334 -3.24 23.41 -13.24
CA ARG A 334 -2.73 24.42 -14.17
C ARG A 334 -1.63 25.31 -13.57
N ASP A 335 -1.22 25.04 -12.35
CA ASP A 335 -0.17 25.79 -11.66
C ASP A 335 1.10 24.91 -11.51
N PRO A 336 2.00 24.93 -12.50
CA PRO A 336 3.21 24.10 -12.48
C PRO A 336 4.16 24.46 -11.34
N GLN A 337 4.18 25.71 -10.90
CA GLN A 337 5.03 26.14 -9.79
C GLN A 337 4.54 25.55 -8.48
N ARG A 338 3.24 25.59 -8.24
CA ARG A 338 2.62 25.00 -7.05
C ARG A 338 2.74 23.47 -7.06
N LEU A 339 2.53 22.82 -8.22
CA LEU A 339 2.75 21.37 -8.35
C LEU A 339 4.20 20.99 -8.08
N ALA A 340 5.18 21.75 -8.58
CA ALA A 340 6.60 21.51 -8.30
C ALA A 340 6.92 21.62 -6.80
N ALA A 341 6.43 22.67 -6.13
CA ALA A 341 6.61 22.85 -4.68
C ALA A 341 5.97 21.71 -3.88
N MET A 342 4.74 21.30 -4.22
CA MET A 342 4.06 20.15 -3.61
C MET A 342 4.84 18.86 -3.85
N GLY A 343 5.32 18.63 -5.07
CA GLY A 343 6.12 17.44 -5.41
C GLY A 343 7.42 17.38 -4.62
N GLN A 344 8.10 18.51 -4.43
CA GLN A 344 9.31 18.60 -3.62
C GLN A 344 9.02 18.27 -2.15
N ALA A 345 7.95 18.82 -1.58
CA ALA A 345 7.55 18.56 -0.20
C ALA A 345 7.14 17.08 0.00
N ALA A 346 6.38 16.51 -0.94
CA ALA A 346 6.03 15.09 -0.94
C ALA A 346 7.27 14.21 -0.99
N GLY A 347 8.22 14.50 -1.90
CA GLY A 347 9.47 13.75 -2.06
C GLY A 347 10.39 13.84 -0.85
N ALA A 348 10.40 14.96 -0.14
CA ALA A 348 11.17 15.12 1.10
C ALA A 348 10.60 14.27 2.26
N TYR A 349 9.30 14.00 2.24
CA TYR A 349 8.65 13.12 3.21
C TYR A 349 8.80 11.64 2.87
N GLY A 350 8.80 11.29 1.58
CA GLY A 350 8.76 9.91 1.09
C GLY A 350 10.11 9.20 1.17
N ARG A 351 10.06 7.86 1.16
CA ARG A 351 11.24 6.98 1.10
C ARG A 351 11.11 5.99 -0.04
N ARG A 352 12.22 5.74 -0.73
CA ARG A 352 12.28 4.76 -1.82
C ARG A 352 12.98 3.45 -1.41
N ASP A 353 13.67 3.46 -0.28
CA ASP A 353 14.55 2.41 0.23
C ASP A 353 13.91 1.57 1.35
N GLY A 354 12.57 1.58 1.47
CA GLY A 354 11.88 0.89 2.54
C GLY A 354 12.08 -0.64 2.55
N ASP A 355 12.27 -1.24 1.39
CA ASP A 355 12.59 -2.65 1.23
C ASP A 355 13.99 -2.99 1.74
N GLU A 356 14.99 -2.18 1.42
CA GLU A 356 16.39 -2.33 1.86
C GLU A 356 16.51 -2.07 3.38
N ALA A 357 15.90 -1.00 3.87
CA ALA A 357 15.91 -0.68 5.31
C ALA A 357 15.20 -1.74 6.17
N LEU A 358 14.13 -2.37 5.64
CA LEU A 358 13.50 -3.51 6.31
C LEU A 358 14.40 -4.75 6.28
N LEU A 359 15.13 -4.97 5.17
CA LEU A 359 16.07 -6.09 5.06
C LEU A 359 17.19 -5.98 6.10
N ASP A 360 17.81 -4.81 6.24
CA ASP A 360 18.82 -4.54 7.25
C ASP A 360 18.27 -4.81 8.66
N PHE A 361 17.05 -4.36 8.93
CA PHE A 361 16.40 -4.58 10.22
C PHE A 361 16.12 -6.06 10.50
N VAL A 362 15.72 -6.84 9.50
CA VAL A 362 15.54 -8.29 9.62
C VAL A 362 16.86 -9.00 9.89
N CYS A 363 17.92 -8.63 9.15
CA CYS A 363 19.26 -9.20 9.36
C CYS A 363 19.79 -8.92 10.77
N GLU A 364 19.58 -7.71 11.30
CA GLU A 364 19.93 -7.38 12.70
C GLU A 364 19.11 -8.22 13.70
N ALA A 365 17.83 -8.42 13.47
CA ALA A 365 16.96 -9.20 14.37
C ALA A 365 17.39 -10.67 14.43
N VAL A 366 17.85 -11.24 13.33
CA VAL A 366 18.39 -12.61 13.25
C VAL A 366 19.79 -12.69 13.87
N GLY A 367 20.66 -11.70 13.67
CA GLY A 367 22.03 -11.67 14.17
C GLY A 367 22.16 -11.41 15.69
N ARG A 368 21.07 -11.08 16.39
CA ARG A 368 21.03 -10.86 17.84
C ARG A 368 20.79 -12.14 18.68
N ARG A 369 20.82 -13.31 18.06
CA ARG A 369 20.76 -14.62 18.73
C ARG A 369 22.13 -15.10 19.19
#